data_7d15532ae9e7509a0b4b9c321236461c
#
_entry.id   7d15532ae9e7509a0b4b9c321236461c
#
_cell.length_a   1.000
_cell.length_b   1.000
_cell.length_c   1.000
_cell.angle_alpha   90.00
_cell.angle_beta   90.00
_cell.angle_gamma   90.00
#
_symmetry.space_group_name_H-M   'P 1'
#
loop_
_entity.id
_entity.type
_entity.pdbx_description
1 polymer ?
#
loop_
_entity_poly.entity_id
_entity_poly.type
_entity_poly.pdbx_seq_one_letter_code
_entity_poly.pdbx_strand_id
1 'polypeptide(L)'
;MRKPLLVATTVLAATTSLLLLSACGSSSTGNATAQNQQQLVEATTSPAAASGDIGSAVKTKAGVTVEISQPAQFTPGKFVSQNLTAGNVNNSFSIKVTNGGTAPLDLATMVVTSSTGAPQSCVDVLDADNGFAGAPMDPIAAGASVDIKWAISCVGKVGTPLSIVINVNGENLAELKGSLA
;
A
#
# COMPACT_ATOMS: atom_id res chain seq x y z
N MET A 1 22.92 33.91 -42.80
CA MET A 1 21.98 34.45 -43.80
C MET A 1 20.65 33.71 -43.73
N ARG A 2 19.57 34.49 -43.64
CA ARG A 2 18.15 34.17 -43.87
C ARG A 2 17.39 33.36 -42.83
N LYS A 3 16.67 34.08 -41.92
CA LYS A 3 15.30 33.82 -41.46
C LYS A 3 14.33 33.96 -42.65
N PRO A 4 13.14 33.41 -42.69
CA PRO A 4 11.94 33.93 -42.02
C PRO A 4 11.01 32.82 -41.51
N LEU A 5 10.05 33.04 -40.80
CA LEU A 5 8.82 33.81 -40.57
C LEU A 5 7.63 32.90 -40.19
N LEU A 6 7.08 33.20 -39.05
CA LEU A 6 5.67 33.24 -38.63
C LEU A 6 4.59 32.51 -39.48
N VAL A 7 3.73 31.73 -38.77
CA VAL A 7 2.28 31.93 -38.85
C VAL A 7 1.62 31.50 -37.53
N ALA A 8 0.93 32.45 -36.90
CA ALA A 8 0.01 32.25 -35.77
C ALA A 8 -1.37 31.90 -36.36
N THR A 9 -2.08 30.99 -35.73
CA THR A 9 -3.52 30.87 -35.93
C THR A 9 -4.22 30.57 -34.59
N THR A 10 -4.84 31.61 -34.06
CA THR A 10 -5.82 31.62 -32.99
C THR A 10 -7.15 31.07 -33.53
N VAL A 11 -7.76 30.13 -32.80
CA VAL A 11 -9.20 29.85 -32.92
C VAL A 11 -9.80 29.86 -31.52
N LEU A 12 -10.57 30.91 -31.31
CA LEU A 12 -11.48 31.16 -30.20
C LEU A 12 -12.80 30.43 -30.50
N ALA A 13 -13.27 29.59 -29.60
CA ALA A 13 -14.65 29.15 -29.61
C ALA A 13 -15.19 29.14 -28.18
N ALA A 14 -15.97 30.19 -27.91
CA ALA A 14 -16.81 30.31 -26.74
C ALA A 14 -18.13 29.56 -27.00
N THR A 15 -18.57 28.71 -26.09
CA THR A 15 -19.95 28.25 -26.02
C THR A 15 -20.47 28.40 -24.59
N THR A 16 -21.30 29.41 -24.45
CA THR A 16 -22.22 29.67 -23.37
C THR A 16 -23.40 28.70 -23.42
N SER A 17 -23.78 28.08 -22.28
CA SER A 17 -25.09 27.46 -22.10
C SER A 17 -25.58 27.62 -20.67
N LEU A 18 -26.46 28.48 -20.52
CA LEU A 18 -27.76 28.65 -19.93
C LEU A 18 -28.10 27.85 -18.67
N LEU A 19 -28.29 28.62 -17.63
CA LEU A 19 -29.03 28.36 -16.40
C LEU A 19 -30.51 28.11 -16.69
N LEU A 20 -31.07 27.06 -16.09
CA LEU A 20 -32.49 26.95 -15.82
C LEU A 20 -32.71 26.78 -14.31
N LEU A 21 -33.05 27.89 -13.67
CA LEU A 21 -33.74 27.89 -12.37
C LEU A 21 -35.19 27.46 -12.59
N SER A 22 -35.62 26.45 -11.87
CA SER A 22 -37.04 26.22 -11.61
C SER A 22 -37.25 26.19 -10.12
N ALA A 23 -37.71 27.32 -9.62
CA ALA A 23 -38.34 27.45 -8.32
C ALA A 23 -39.82 27.13 -8.47
N CYS A 24 -40.37 26.24 -7.66
CA CYS A 24 -41.74 26.33 -7.23
C CYS A 24 -41.93 25.65 -5.88
N GLY A 25 -42.35 26.44 -4.92
CA GLY A 25 -42.61 26.02 -3.57
C GLY A 25 -43.99 25.33 -3.44
N SER A 26 -44.12 24.60 -2.37
CA SER A 26 -45.40 24.48 -1.62
C SER A 26 -45.10 23.92 -0.24
N SER A 27 -45.51 24.64 0.74
CA SER A 27 -45.53 24.32 2.16
C SER A 27 -46.50 23.17 2.45
N SER A 28 -46.05 22.17 3.20
CA SER A 28 -46.88 21.44 4.13
C SER A 28 -46.07 20.88 5.30
N THR A 29 -46.49 21.23 6.46
CA THR A 29 -46.12 20.75 7.79
C THR A 29 -46.09 19.23 7.89
N GLY A 30 -45.03 18.67 8.46
CA GLY A 30 -45.08 17.28 8.94
C GLY A 30 -43.72 16.63 9.13
N ASN A 31 -43.34 16.47 10.39
CA ASN A 31 -42.38 15.50 10.96
C ASN A 31 -40.95 15.47 10.42
N ALA A 32 -40.07 15.99 11.23
CA ALA A 32 -38.63 15.81 11.13
C ALA A 32 -38.25 14.34 11.38
N THR A 33 -38.11 13.60 10.32
CA THR A 33 -37.29 12.38 10.31
C THR A 33 -35.95 12.78 9.74
N ALA A 34 -34.91 12.78 10.58
CA ALA A 34 -33.54 12.99 10.17
C ALA A 34 -33.15 11.90 9.15
N GLN A 35 -33.28 12.24 7.86
CA GLN A 35 -32.65 11.45 6.82
C GLN A 35 -31.13 11.66 6.92
N ASN A 36 -30.49 10.67 7.51
CA ASN A 36 -29.06 10.47 7.44
C ASN A 36 -28.69 10.37 5.96
N GLN A 37 -28.27 11.47 5.36
CA GLN A 37 -27.62 11.44 4.05
C GLN A 37 -26.28 10.75 4.29
N GLN A 38 -26.26 9.43 4.15
CA GLN A 38 -25.05 8.71 3.88
C GLN A 38 -24.49 9.28 2.59
N GLN A 39 -23.57 10.21 2.76
CA GLN A 39 -22.69 10.64 1.69
C GLN A 39 -22.00 9.36 1.21
N LEU A 40 -22.42 8.89 0.04
CA LEU A 40 -21.73 7.83 -0.67
C LEU A 40 -20.33 8.39 -0.94
N VAL A 41 -19.38 8.04 -0.09
CA VAL A 41 -17.98 8.28 -0.38
C VAL A 41 -17.72 7.39 -1.59
N GLU A 42 -17.60 8.00 -2.75
CA GLU A 42 -17.08 7.33 -3.93
C GLU A 42 -15.78 6.66 -3.48
N ALA A 43 -15.79 5.33 -3.46
CA ALA A 43 -14.60 4.57 -3.21
C ALA A 43 -13.64 4.94 -4.36
N THR A 44 -12.74 5.88 -4.08
CA THR A 44 -11.56 6.11 -4.93
C THR A 44 -10.87 4.77 -5.02
N THR A 45 -11.00 4.12 -6.17
CA THR A 45 -10.27 2.89 -6.46
C THR A 45 -8.79 3.23 -6.37
N SER A 46 -8.17 2.86 -5.24
CA SER A 46 -6.71 2.92 -5.09
C SER A 46 -6.10 2.22 -6.30
N PRO A 47 -5.05 2.79 -6.92
CA PRO A 47 -4.38 2.13 -8.02
C PRO A 47 -4.06 0.69 -7.63
N ALA A 48 -4.36 -0.25 -8.53
CA ALA A 48 -4.10 -1.65 -8.27
C ALA A 48 -2.62 -1.83 -7.91
N ALA A 49 -2.37 -2.43 -6.75
CA ALA A 49 -1.02 -2.78 -6.30
C ALA A 49 -0.30 -3.61 -7.35
N ALA A 50 1.02 -3.45 -7.45
CA ALA A 50 1.83 -4.40 -8.19
C ALA A 50 1.71 -5.78 -7.50
N SER A 51 1.47 -6.85 -8.25
CA SER A 51 1.24 -8.17 -7.67
C SER A 51 2.16 -9.22 -8.27
N GLY A 52 2.54 -10.22 -7.46
CA GLY A 52 3.43 -11.30 -7.85
C GLY A 52 3.61 -12.34 -6.76
N ASP A 53 4.59 -13.21 -6.97
CA ASP A 53 4.93 -14.25 -6.02
C ASP A 53 6.09 -13.83 -5.13
N ILE A 54 6.08 -14.28 -3.87
CA ILE A 54 7.21 -14.17 -2.94
C ILE A 54 8.43 -14.87 -3.56
N GLY A 55 9.57 -14.20 -3.51
CA GLY A 55 10.80 -14.63 -4.21
C GLY A 55 10.95 -14.02 -5.61
N SER A 56 9.98 -13.23 -6.05
CA SER A 56 10.04 -12.52 -7.33
C SER A 56 9.93 -11.02 -7.14
N ALA A 57 10.64 -10.26 -7.98
CA ALA A 57 10.56 -8.81 -7.96
C ALA A 57 9.32 -8.33 -8.72
N VAL A 58 8.55 -7.41 -8.13
CA VAL A 58 7.42 -6.75 -8.77
C VAL A 58 7.71 -5.26 -8.92
N LYS A 59 7.36 -4.69 -10.09
CA LYS A 59 7.58 -3.28 -10.38
C LYS A 59 6.26 -2.53 -10.43
N THR A 60 6.18 -1.45 -9.67
CA THR A 60 5.03 -0.55 -9.66
C THR A 60 5.04 0.38 -10.87
N LYS A 61 3.91 1.03 -11.15
CA LYS A 61 3.81 2.06 -12.19
C LYS A 61 4.69 3.28 -11.88
N ALA A 62 4.95 3.56 -10.61
CA ALA A 62 5.83 4.65 -10.17
C ALA A 62 7.34 4.30 -10.30
N GLY A 63 7.66 3.11 -10.81
CA GLY A 63 9.04 2.68 -11.00
C GLY A 63 9.70 2.06 -9.79
N VAL A 64 9.00 1.97 -8.65
CA VAL A 64 9.50 1.28 -7.46
C VAL A 64 9.46 -0.22 -7.69
N THR A 65 10.54 -0.91 -7.35
CA THR A 65 10.59 -2.39 -7.39
C THR A 65 10.59 -2.92 -5.97
N VAL A 66 9.73 -3.91 -5.72
CA VAL A 66 9.61 -4.61 -4.43
C VAL A 66 9.89 -6.08 -4.65
N GLU A 67 10.71 -6.67 -3.79
CA GLU A 67 11.00 -8.09 -3.74
C GLU A 67 10.91 -8.55 -2.28
N ILE A 68 10.19 -9.64 -2.01
CA ILE A 68 10.15 -10.29 -0.69
C ILE A 68 10.85 -11.63 -0.82
N SER A 69 11.85 -11.87 0.02
CA SER A 69 12.54 -13.17 0.03
C SER A 69 11.61 -14.28 0.49
N GLN A 70 11.92 -15.52 0.17
CA GLN A 70 11.19 -16.67 0.72
C GLN A 70 11.19 -16.60 2.24
N PRO A 71 10.02 -16.83 2.90
CA PRO A 71 9.94 -16.90 4.34
C PRO A 71 10.83 -18.02 4.88
N ALA A 72 11.38 -17.79 6.05
CA ALA A 72 12.13 -18.79 6.80
C ALA A 72 11.64 -18.80 8.25
N GLN A 73 11.58 -19.97 8.85
CA GLN A 73 11.26 -20.06 10.28
C GLN A 73 12.34 -19.36 11.12
N PHE A 74 11.92 -18.69 12.18
CA PHE A 74 12.84 -18.11 13.15
C PHE A 74 12.37 -18.34 14.58
N THR A 75 13.27 -18.23 15.52
CA THR A 75 12.98 -18.31 16.95
C THR A 75 12.96 -16.88 17.52
N PRO A 76 11.81 -16.38 17.96
CA PRO A 76 11.72 -15.06 18.59
C PRO A 76 12.55 -14.99 19.86
N GLY A 77 13.08 -13.80 20.15
CA GLY A 77 13.78 -13.52 21.39
C GLY A 77 12.91 -13.79 22.61
N LYS A 78 13.55 -14.03 23.76
CA LYS A 78 12.87 -14.45 25.01
C LYS A 78 11.72 -13.52 25.42
N PHE A 79 11.90 -12.20 25.29
CA PHE A 79 10.89 -11.24 25.70
C PHE A 79 9.75 -11.15 24.68
N VAL A 80 10.03 -11.31 23.40
CA VAL A 80 9.06 -11.28 22.31
C VAL A 80 8.19 -12.53 22.34
N SER A 81 8.79 -13.71 22.53
CA SER A 81 8.06 -14.99 22.57
C SER A 81 6.98 -15.07 23.63
N GLN A 82 7.11 -14.32 24.74
CA GLN A 82 6.11 -14.27 25.81
C GLN A 82 4.80 -13.55 25.38
N ASN A 83 4.86 -12.74 24.34
CA ASN A 83 3.73 -11.96 23.84
C ASN A 83 3.10 -12.56 22.56
N LEU A 84 3.67 -13.65 22.05
CA LEU A 84 3.14 -14.32 20.88
C LEU A 84 2.18 -15.45 21.26
N THR A 85 1.21 -15.70 20.39
CA THR A 85 0.26 -16.80 20.58
C THR A 85 0.97 -18.13 20.39
N ALA A 86 0.85 -19.00 21.39
CA ALA A 86 1.40 -20.36 21.32
C ALA A 86 0.76 -21.14 20.16
N GLY A 87 1.60 -21.87 19.42
CA GLY A 87 1.17 -22.66 18.25
C GLY A 87 1.14 -21.91 16.94
N ASN A 88 1.39 -20.59 16.92
CA ASN A 88 1.60 -19.86 15.69
C ASN A 88 2.94 -20.25 15.03
N VAL A 89 3.00 -20.11 13.72
CA VAL A 89 4.24 -20.26 12.94
C VAL A 89 4.92 -18.90 12.85
N ASN A 90 6.17 -18.83 13.29
CA ASN A 90 6.97 -17.62 13.24
C ASN A 90 7.88 -17.65 12.02
N ASN A 91 7.68 -16.70 11.12
CA ASN A 91 8.45 -16.57 9.89
C ASN A 91 9.14 -15.21 9.82
N SER A 92 10.32 -15.20 9.21
CA SER A 92 11.07 -14.00 8.87
C SER A 92 11.37 -13.97 7.38
N PHE A 93 11.48 -12.77 6.82
CA PHE A 93 11.86 -12.52 5.43
C PHE A 93 12.51 -11.15 5.31
N SER A 94 13.16 -10.89 4.19
CA SER A 94 13.60 -9.53 3.82
C SER A 94 12.68 -8.93 2.76
N ILE A 95 12.45 -7.64 2.90
CA ILE A 95 11.76 -6.80 1.91
C ILE A 95 12.83 -5.92 1.28
N LYS A 96 13.14 -6.15 0.01
CA LYS A 96 14.02 -5.28 -0.77
C LYS A 96 13.18 -4.29 -1.53
N VAL A 97 13.41 -3.01 -1.28
CA VAL A 97 12.75 -1.91 -2.01
C VAL A 97 13.80 -1.16 -2.81
N THR A 98 13.60 -1.05 -4.12
CA THR A 98 14.44 -0.28 -5.02
C THR A 98 13.67 0.92 -5.54
N ASN A 99 14.18 2.11 -5.32
CA ASN A 99 13.61 3.35 -5.82
C ASN A 99 14.09 3.60 -7.27
N GLY A 100 13.34 3.13 -8.25
CA GLY A 100 13.60 3.41 -9.67
C GLY A 100 12.99 4.73 -10.16
N GLY A 101 12.44 5.55 -9.26
CA GLY A 101 11.95 6.90 -9.55
C GLY A 101 13.09 7.94 -9.59
N THR A 102 12.71 9.21 -9.79
CA THR A 102 13.65 10.35 -9.88
C THR A 102 13.74 11.18 -8.60
N ALA A 103 12.83 10.96 -7.64
CA ALA A 103 12.78 11.62 -6.33
C ALA A 103 13.06 10.62 -5.21
N PRO A 104 13.53 11.07 -4.02
CA PRO A 104 13.64 10.20 -2.86
C PRO A 104 12.30 9.55 -2.51
N LEU A 105 12.35 8.28 -2.11
CA LEU A 105 11.18 7.50 -1.67
C LEU A 105 11.20 7.39 -0.15
N ASP A 106 10.18 7.96 0.49
CA ASP A 106 10.01 7.88 1.94
C ASP A 106 9.20 6.63 2.30
N LEU A 107 9.77 5.79 3.17
CA LEU A 107 9.13 4.57 3.69
C LEU A 107 8.75 4.68 5.17
N ALA A 108 8.88 5.86 5.81
CA ALA A 108 8.57 6.03 7.23
C ALA A 108 7.09 5.69 7.57
N THR A 109 6.19 5.77 6.59
CA THR A 109 4.78 5.39 6.72
C THR A 109 4.47 3.99 6.22
N MET A 110 5.51 3.17 5.94
CA MET A 110 5.31 1.82 5.43
C MET A 110 4.60 0.94 6.46
N VAL A 111 3.53 0.31 6.01
CA VAL A 111 2.80 -0.71 6.76
C VAL A 111 2.84 -2.01 5.96
N VAL A 112 3.22 -3.08 6.62
CA VAL A 112 3.17 -4.43 6.05
C VAL A 112 2.00 -5.16 6.68
N THR A 113 1.10 -5.68 5.87
CA THR A 113 -0.02 -6.49 6.32
C THR A 113 0.12 -7.90 5.78
N SER A 114 0.21 -8.87 6.68
CA SER A 114 0.33 -10.28 6.32
C SER A 114 -0.92 -11.05 6.72
N SER A 115 -1.34 -12.02 5.91
CA SER A 115 -2.50 -12.87 6.21
C SER A 115 -2.36 -14.28 5.64
N THR A 116 -2.97 -15.25 6.34
CA THR A 116 -3.07 -16.66 5.93
C THR A 116 -4.49 -17.04 5.51
N GLY A 117 -5.19 -16.13 4.82
CA GLY A 117 -6.54 -16.33 4.31
C GLY A 117 -7.66 -15.79 5.19
N ALA A 118 -7.41 -15.51 6.48
CA ALA A 118 -8.33 -14.81 7.36
C ALA A 118 -7.77 -13.42 7.73
N PRO A 119 -8.60 -12.40 7.92
CA PRO A 119 -8.16 -11.11 8.45
C PRO A 119 -7.45 -11.28 9.79
N GLN A 120 -6.36 -10.53 10.00
CA GLN A 120 -5.59 -10.55 11.26
C GLN A 120 -5.06 -11.93 11.67
N SER A 121 -4.87 -12.83 10.69
CA SER A 121 -4.30 -14.15 10.95
C SER A 121 -2.79 -14.13 11.22
N CYS A 122 -2.13 -13.00 10.96
CA CYS A 122 -0.74 -12.74 11.26
C CYS A 122 -0.58 -11.47 12.08
N VAL A 123 0.44 -11.42 12.91
CA VAL A 123 0.90 -10.22 13.62
C VAL A 123 2.35 -9.97 13.29
N ASP A 124 2.73 -8.70 13.18
CA ASP A 124 4.13 -8.31 13.01
C ASP A 124 4.91 -8.57 14.30
N VAL A 125 6.14 -9.02 14.14
CA VAL A 125 7.03 -9.30 15.26
C VAL A 125 8.18 -8.30 15.22
N LEU A 126 8.17 -7.38 16.19
CA LEU A 126 9.30 -6.48 16.43
C LEU A 126 10.27 -7.17 17.41
N ASP A 127 11.44 -7.48 16.94
CA ASP A 127 12.48 -8.19 17.70
C ASP A 127 13.84 -7.59 17.36
N ALA A 128 14.22 -6.55 18.08
CA ALA A 128 15.44 -5.80 17.83
C ALA A 128 16.71 -6.66 18.01
N ASP A 129 16.67 -7.65 18.91
CA ASP A 129 17.80 -8.56 19.13
C ASP A 129 18.09 -9.40 17.88
N ASN A 130 17.06 -9.72 17.09
CA ASN A 130 17.15 -10.42 15.81
C ASN A 130 17.20 -9.45 14.60
N GLY A 131 17.18 -8.14 14.84
CA GLY A 131 17.27 -7.11 13.81
C GLY A 131 15.95 -6.80 13.10
N PHE A 132 14.81 -7.18 13.67
CA PHE A 132 13.47 -6.83 13.14
C PHE A 132 13.00 -5.52 13.79
N ALA A 133 13.39 -4.38 13.19
CA ALA A 133 13.18 -3.04 13.74
C ALA A 133 12.05 -2.26 13.04
N GLY A 134 11.41 -2.82 12.01
CA GLY A 134 10.36 -2.15 11.23
C GLY A 134 10.91 -1.35 10.04
N ALA A 135 10.11 -0.37 9.58
CA ALA A 135 10.41 0.46 8.42
C ALA A 135 11.63 1.38 8.66
N PRO A 136 12.44 1.66 7.63
CA PRO A 136 13.52 2.63 7.72
C PRO A 136 12.95 4.05 7.87
N MET A 137 13.66 4.89 8.64
CA MET A 137 13.28 6.29 8.84
C MET A 137 13.89 7.22 7.77
N ASP A 138 14.99 6.78 7.15
CA ASP A 138 15.66 7.56 6.12
C ASP A 138 15.08 7.26 4.73
N PRO A 139 14.79 8.29 3.90
CA PRO A 139 14.32 8.09 2.54
C PRO A 139 15.35 7.39 1.64
N ILE A 140 14.87 6.56 0.74
CA ILE A 140 15.70 5.89 -0.27
C ILE A 140 15.97 6.87 -1.42
N ALA A 141 17.22 7.20 -1.68
CA ALA A 141 17.59 8.04 -2.81
C ALA A 141 17.16 7.44 -4.16
N ALA A 142 16.99 8.29 -5.19
CA ALA A 142 16.71 7.82 -6.55
C ALA A 142 17.79 6.84 -7.03
N GLY A 143 17.36 5.70 -7.57
CA GLY A 143 18.23 4.61 -8.04
C GLY A 143 18.81 3.72 -6.93
N ALA A 144 18.60 4.05 -5.66
CA ALA A 144 19.10 3.26 -4.53
C ALA A 144 18.13 2.15 -4.09
N SER A 145 18.62 1.23 -3.26
CA SER A 145 17.83 0.14 -2.66
C SER A 145 18.06 0.07 -1.17
N VAL A 146 17.09 -0.48 -0.45
CA VAL A 146 17.19 -0.85 0.97
C VAL A 146 16.68 -2.27 1.16
N ASP A 147 17.31 -3.01 2.07
CA ASP A 147 16.85 -4.31 2.54
C ASP A 147 16.32 -4.16 3.97
N ILE A 148 15.06 -4.52 4.18
CA ILE A 148 14.35 -4.40 5.45
C ILE A 148 14.06 -5.81 5.97
N LYS A 149 14.55 -6.13 7.15
CA LYS A 149 14.21 -7.40 7.81
C LYS A 149 12.85 -7.29 8.45
N TRP A 150 11.99 -8.27 8.17
CA TRP A 150 10.65 -8.35 8.70
C TRP A 150 10.36 -9.70 9.31
N ALA A 151 9.52 -9.74 10.33
CA ALA A 151 9.09 -10.99 10.95
C ALA A 151 7.60 -10.95 11.27
N ILE A 152 6.97 -12.11 11.18
CA ILE A 152 5.54 -12.32 11.43
C ILE A 152 5.32 -13.58 12.25
N SER A 153 4.23 -13.58 13.03
CA SER A 153 3.71 -14.74 13.73
C SER A 153 2.28 -15.00 13.24
N CYS A 154 2.05 -16.12 12.60
CA CYS A 154 0.80 -16.41 11.89
C CYS A 154 0.10 -17.64 12.43
N VAL A 155 -1.24 -17.60 12.44
CA VAL A 155 -2.07 -18.79 12.60
C VAL A 155 -1.94 -19.65 11.35
N GLY A 156 -1.57 -20.91 11.52
CA GLY A 156 -1.41 -21.84 10.41
C GLY A 156 -0.35 -22.91 10.68
N LYS A 157 0.09 -23.54 9.62
CA LYS A 157 1.18 -24.52 9.62
C LYS A 157 2.10 -24.24 8.44
N VAL A 158 3.26 -24.84 8.41
CA VAL A 158 4.17 -24.83 7.26
C VAL A 158 3.40 -25.18 5.98
N GLY A 159 3.59 -24.40 4.93
CA GLY A 159 2.88 -24.52 3.66
C GLY A 159 1.52 -23.83 3.59
N THR A 160 1.02 -23.23 4.69
CA THR A 160 -0.22 -22.43 4.63
C THR A 160 -0.02 -21.23 3.69
N PRO A 161 -0.95 -20.96 2.75
CA PRO A 161 -0.87 -19.81 1.87
C PRO A 161 -0.71 -18.50 2.65
N LEU A 162 0.19 -17.64 2.18
CA LEU A 162 0.52 -16.35 2.78
C LEU A 162 0.36 -15.25 1.74
N SER A 163 -0.33 -14.19 2.08
CA SER A 163 -0.37 -12.94 1.33
C SER A 163 0.27 -11.83 2.15
N ILE A 164 1.15 -11.04 1.53
CA ILE A 164 1.81 -9.88 2.13
C ILE A 164 1.49 -8.67 1.27
N VAL A 165 0.89 -7.66 1.88
CA VAL A 165 0.59 -6.36 1.27
C VAL A 165 1.48 -5.31 1.89
N ILE A 166 2.20 -4.57 1.04
CA ILE A 166 2.99 -3.41 1.44
C ILE A 166 2.24 -2.15 1.06
N ASN A 167 1.93 -1.34 2.07
CA ASN A 167 1.29 -0.03 1.92
C ASN A 167 2.28 1.07 2.29
N VAL A 168 2.30 2.14 1.51
CA VAL A 168 3.11 3.35 1.77
C VAL A 168 2.22 4.56 1.54
N ASN A 169 2.17 5.47 2.49
CA ASN A 169 1.34 6.68 2.43
C ASN A 169 -0.16 6.40 2.19
N GLY A 170 -0.67 5.25 2.67
CA GLY A 170 -2.07 4.85 2.49
C GLY A 170 -2.38 4.18 1.15
N GLU A 171 -1.41 4.02 0.27
CA GLU A 171 -1.57 3.32 -1.01
C GLU A 171 -0.92 1.95 -0.99
N ASN A 172 -1.58 0.95 -1.57
CA ASN A 172 -1.01 -0.39 -1.73
C ASN A 172 0.08 -0.36 -2.81
N LEU A 173 1.32 -0.47 -2.39
CA LEU A 173 2.48 -0.48 -3.27
C LEU A 173 2.64 -1.83 -3.98
N ALA A 174 2.55 -2.92 -3.22
CA ALA A 174 2.71 -4.27 -3.73
C ALA A 174 1.90 -5.29 -2.93
N GLU A 175 1.45 -6.35 -3.59
CA GLU A 175 0.88 -7.56 -2.98
C GLU A 175 1.64 -8.78 -3.51
N LEU A 176 2.26 -9.57 -2.61
CA LEU A 176 3.00 -10.77 -2.96
C LEU A 176 2.41 -11.99 -2.24
N LYS A 177 2.38 -13.11 -2.94
CA LYS A 177 1.78 -14.37 -2.46
C LYS A 177 2.81 -15.48 -2.39
N GLY A 178 2.67 -16.33 -1.39
CA GLY A 178 3.55 -17.47 -1.14
C GLY A 178 2.99 -18.39 -0.07
N SER A 179 3.84 -18.93 0.77
CA SER A 179 3.44 -19.80 1.88
C SER A 179 4.34 -19.61 3.09
N LEU A 180 3.83 -19.96 4.27
CA LEU A 180 4.63 -20.07 5.50
C LEU A 180 5.68 -21.17 5.36
N ALA A 181 6.89 -20.91 5.89
CA ALA A 181 7.99 -21.88 5.97
C ALA A 181 7.91 -22.74 7.22
#